data_9f17829218b1ac1a02124a19bbe2dc05
#
_entry.id   9f17829218b1ac1a02124a19bbe2dc05
#
_cell.length_a   1.000
_cell.length_b   1.000
_cell.length_c   1.000
_cell.angle_alpha   90.00
_cell.angle_beta   90.00
_cell.angle_gamma   90.00
#
_symmetry.space_group_name_H-M   'P 1'
#
loop_
_entity.id
_entity.type
_entity.pdbx_description
1 polymer ?
#
loop_
_entity_poly.entity_id
_entity_poly.type
_entity_poly.pdbx_seq_one_letter_code
_entity_poly.pdbx_strand_id
1 'polypeptide(L)'
;TFSVGFPGGAAKPLTTIGKIKALYAIEDSYIIRTSASFQMGASGSPLFNDQGKVIGMNTFKSPGANGYFYNVPASWIKAAMSLPETDKIVQTESPFWDAPLVQRPFWMQVVLPMQAGKWTELLAVASAWQIQAPNDPEANYYLGLAQQNLGDLQQAKAQFHRVLAANPHHASSILALAKIAREQDNQAELNDLGKMLSALDYEAFESLNSPDR
;
A
#
# COMPACT_ATOMS: atom_id res chain seq x y z
N THR A 1 -11.88 6.26 3.14
CA THR A 1 -11.06 7.37 3.69
C THR A 1 -11.16 8.60 2.81
N PHE A 2 -10.93 9.76 3.37
CA PHE A 2 -10.81 10.98 2.60
C PHE A 2 -9.70 11.87 3.17
N SER A 3 -8.99 12.56 2.26
CA SER A 3 -7.93 13.53 2.58
C SER A 3 -8.42 14.93 2.25
N VAL A 4 -8.14 15.88 3.12
CA VAL A 4 -8.48 17.30 2.93
C VAL A 4 -7.22 18.12 3.06
N GLY A 5 -6.85 18.89 2.04
CA GLY A 5 -5.62 19.65 2.05
C GLY A 5 -5.61 20.81 1.05
N PHE A 6 -4.51 21.58 1.04
CA PHE A 6 -4.31 22.73 0.16
C PHE A 6 -3.16 22.46 -0.81
N PRO A 7 -3.35 21.62 -1.84
CA PRO A 7 -2.28 21.28 -2.77
C PRO A 7 -1.83 22.51 -3.56
N GLY A 8 -0.51 22.67 -3.72
CA GLY A 8 0.08 23.74 -4.54
C GLY A 8 -0.25 25.15 -4.09
N GLY A 9 -0.62 25.37 -2.83
CA GLY A 9 -1.03 26.69 -2.34
C GLY A 9 -2.44 27.10 -2.77
N ALA A 10 -3.30 26.15 -3.08
CA ALA A 10 -4.70 26.40 -3.46
C ALA A 10 -5.41 27.27 -2.39
N ALA A 11 -6.22 28.24 -2.85
CA ALA A 11 -6.98 29.13 -1.96
C ALA A 11 -8.14 28.43 -1.22
N LYS A 12 -8.53 27.24 -1.69
CA LYS A 12 -9.58 26.41 -1.08
C LYS A 12 -9.07 25.00 -0.86
N PRO A 13 -9.52 24.31 0.21
CA PRO A 13 -9.14 22.92 0.42
C PRO A 13 -9.69 22.02 -0.69
N LEU A 14 -8.87 21.07 -1.11
CA LEU A 14 -9.29 19.99 -2.00
C LEU A 14 -9.55 18.75 -1.16
N THR A 15 -10.68 18.10 -1.38
CA THR A 15 -11.01 16.81 -0.78
C THR A 15 -10.85 15.72 -1.82
N THR A 16 -10.09 14.71 -1.47
CA THR A 16 -9.96 13.49 -2.29
C THR A 16 -10.46 12.30 -1.50
N ILE A 17 -11.16 11.39 -2.20
CA ILE A 17 -11.73 10.19 -1.60
C ILE A 17 -10.92 8.98 -2.07
N GLY A 18 -10.78 8.00 -1.20
CA GLY A 18 -10.07 6.76 -1.50
C GLY A 18 -10.30 5.68 -0.45
N LYS A 19 -9.53 4.60 -0.59
CA LYS A 19 -9.56 3.44 0.32
C LYS A 19 -8.18 3.25 0.94
N ILE A 20 -8.11 2.63 2.10
CA ILE A 20 -6.86 2.07 2.62
C ILE A 20 -6.51 0.90 1.72
N LYS A 21 -5.33 0.93 1.15
CA LYS A 21 -4.81 -0.11 0.24
C LYS A 21 -3.82 -1.04 0.94
N ALA A 22 -3.10 -0.55 1.96
CA ALA A 22 -2.19 -1.35 2.76
C ALA A 22 -1.92 -0.68 4.11
N LEU A 23 -1.53 -1.49 5.09
CA LEU A 23 -1.01 -1.08 6.38
C LEU A 23 0.34 -1.75 6.57
N TYR A 24 1.40 -0.94 6.67
CA TYR A 24 2.76 -1.43 6.85
C TYR A 24 3.16 -1.30 8.30
N ALA A 25 3.40 -2.42 8.96
CA ALA A 25 3.83 -2.42 10.35
C ALA A 25 5.18 -1.69 10.51
N ILE A 26 5.24 -0.80 11.48
CA ILE A 26 6.44 -0.08 11.87
C ILE A 26 6.35 0.25 13.36
N GLU A 27 7.35 -0.20 14.13
CA GLU A 27 7.33 -0.08 15.60
C GLU A 27 6.03 -0.62 16.20
N ASP A 28 5.28 0.19 16.93
CA ASP A 28 4.02 -0.13 17.59
C ASP A 28 2.78 0.30 16.81
N SER A 29 2.95 0.69 15.53
CA SER A 29 1.87 1.25 14.70
C SER A 29 1.98 0.83 13.23
N TYR A 30 1.33 1.57 12.33
CA TYR A 30 1.27 1.28 10.91
C TYR A 30 1.40 2.56 10.07
N ILE A 31 2.24 2.52 9.04
CA ILE A 31 2.14 3.48 7.93
C ILE A 31 0.92 3.10 7.08
N ILE A 32 0.08 4.07 6.80
CA ILE A 32 -1.15 3.88 6.03
C ILE A 32 -0.90 4.21 4.57
N ARG A 33 -1.08 3.24 3.66
CA ARG A 33 -1.15 3.51 2.22
C ARG A 33 -2.62 3.68 1.82
N THR A 34 -2.93 4.80 1.16
CA THR A 34 -4.29 5.09 0.69
C THR A 34 -4.32 5.39 -0.82
N SER A 35 -5.47 5.22 -1.45
CA SER A 35 -5.75 5.76 -2.79
C SER A 35 -6.33 7.18 -2.76
N ALA A 36 -6.65 7.74 -1.58
CA ALA A 36 -6.97 9.16 -1.47
C ALA A 36 -5.73 9.99 -1.84
N SER A 37 -5.71 10.49 -3.06
CA SER A 37 -4.54 11.15 -3.63
C SER A 37 -4.30 12.52 -3.02
N PHE A 38 -3.03 12.91 -2.94
CA PHE A 38 -2.66 14.28 -2.56
C PHE A 38 -1.44 14.74 -3.36
N GLN A 39 -1.24 16.03 -3.45
CA GLN A 39 -0.15 16.67 -4.19
C GLN A 39 0.75 17.44 -3.24
N MET A 40 1.87 17.95 -3.75
CA MET A 40 2.77 18.82 -3.00
C MET A 40 1.99 20.00 -2.39
N GLY A 41 2.30 20.35 -1.17
CA GLY A 41 1.59 21.36 -0.37
C GLY A 41 0.49 20.77 0.51
N ALA A 42 0.05 19.53 0.27
CA ALA A 42 -0.91 18.85 1.14
C ALA A 42 -0.25 17.97 2.21
N SER A 43 1.08 17.97 2.32
CA SER A 43 1.79 17.32 3.44
C SER A 43 1.37 17.97 4.76
N GLY A 44 1.18 17.16 5.80
CA GLY A 44 0.64 17.63 7.09
C GLY A 44 -0.89 17.70 7.14
N SER A 45 -1.59 17.55 6.02
CA SER A 45 -3.05 17.53 5.99
C SER A 45 -3.62 16.23 6.53
N PRO A 46 -4.80 16.25 7.18
CA PRO A 46 -5.39 15.09 7.80
C PRO A 46 -5.95 14.08 6.78
N LEU A 47 -5.82 12.80 7.13
CA LEU A 47 -6.56 11.69 6.54
C LEU A 47 -7.66 11.27 7.51
N PHE A 48 -8.89 11.20 7.02
CA PHE A 48 -10.07 10.82 7.82
C PHE A 48 -10.60 9.44 7.40
N ASN A 49 -11.26 8.77 8.33
CA ASN A 49 -12.11 7.62 8.02
C ASN A 49 -13.52 8.09 7.59
N ASP A 50 -14.41 7.13 7.29
CA ASP A 50 -15.81 7.36 6.91
C ASP A 50 -16.67 7.96 8.03
N GLN A 51 -16.23 7.88 9.28
CA GLN A 51 -16.88 8.49 10.45
C GLN A 51 -16.37 9.93 10.72
N GLY A 52 -15.49 10.47 9.88
CA GLY A 52 -14.89 11.80 10.05
C GLY A 52 -13.82 11.87 11.15
N LYS A 53 -13.30 10.73 11.62
CA LYS A 53 -12.19 10.70 12.59
C LYS A 53 -10.85 10.78 11.85
N VAL A 54 -9.92 11.56 12.37
CA VAL A 54 -8.54 11.60 11.89
C VAL A 54 -7.86 10.26 12.20
N ILE A 55 -7.40 9.57 11.16
CA ILE A 55 -6.68 8.30 11.26
C ILE A 55 -5.21 8.42 10.89
N GLY A 56 -4.82 9.50 10.21
CA GLY A 56 -3.44 9.75 9.83
C GLY A 56 -3.22 11.16 9.29
N MET A 57 -2.01 11.41 8.85
CA MET A 57 -1.56 12.67 8.26
C MET A 57 -0.78 12.39 6.98
N ASN A 58 -1.13 13.10 5.91
CA ASN A 58 -0.43 13.02 4.62
C ASN A 58 1.05 13.33 4.80
N THR A 59 1.91 12.44 4.35
CA THR A 59 3.35 12.58 4.60
C THR A 59 4.14 12.58 3.29
N PHE A 60 4.08 11.52 2.52
CA PHE A 60 4.84 11.44 1.28
C PHE A 60 4.11 10.61 0.21
N LYS A 61 4.51 10.86 -1.03
CA LYS A 61 4.06 10.14 -2.21
C LYS A 61 5.26 9.41 -2.81
N SER A 62 5.09 8.14 -3.19
CA SER A 62 6.13 7.46 -3.97
C SER A 62 6.23 8.06 -5.38
N PRO A 63 7.40 8.03 -6.01
CA PRO A 63 7.55 8.43 -7.40
C PRO A 63 6.75 7.52 -8.34
N GLY A 64 6.48 8.02 -9.57
CA GLY A 64 5.80 7.29 -10.62
C GLY A 64 4.40 7.82 -10.94
N ALA A 65 3.85 7.46 -12.10
CA ALA A 65 2.54 7.92 -12.58
C ALA A 65 1.40 7.45 -11.66
N ASN A 66 1.49 6.22 -11.16
CA ASN A 66 0.57 5.62 -10.20
C ASN A 66 1.17 5.63 -8.78
N GLY A 67 1.71 6.78 -8.37
CA GLY A 67 2.37 6.93 -7.08
C GLY A 67 1.47 6.52 -5.92
N TYR A 68 2.10 5.91 -4.91
CA TYR A 68 1.43 5.56 -3.68
C TYR A 68 1.42 6.75 -2.72
N PHE A 69 0.34 6.89 -1.97
CA PHE A 69 0.13 7.96 -1.00
C PHE A 69 0.22 7.38 0.41
N TYR A 70 1.17 7.88 1.18
CA TYR A 70 1.49 7.36 2.51
C TYR A 70 1.19 8.39 3.58
N ASN A 71 0.68 7.89 4.68
CA ASN A 71 0.25 8.69 5.81
C ASN A 71 0.86 8.12 7.09
N VAL A 72 1.39 8.98 7.93
CA VAL A 72 1.74 8.58 9.30
C VAL A 72 0.48 8.42 10.13
N PRO A 73 0.42 7.47 11.08
CA PRO A 73 -0.79 7.20 11.85
C PRO A 73 -1.08 8.31 12.85
N ALA A 74 -2.37 8.51 13.14
CA ALA A 74 -2.80 9.49 14.15
C ALA A 74 -2.27 9.16 15.56
N SER A 75 -1.95 7.90 15.85
CA SER A 75 -1.32 7.48 17.11
C SER A 75 0.02 8.18 17.35
N TRP A 76 0.87 8.31 16.33
CA TRP A 76 2.15 9.01 16.44
C TRP A 76 1.98 10.50 16.66
N ILE A 77 0.98 11.13 16.00
CA ILE A 77 0.67 12.54 16.23
C ILE A 77 0.24 12.74 17.68
N LYS A 78 -0.64 11.87 18.19
CA LYS A 78 -1.09 11.92 19.57
C LYS A 78 0.06 11.70 20.56
N ALA A 79 0.95 10.76 20.29
CA ALA A 79 2.14 10.54 21.11
C ALA A 79 3.06 11.78 21.12
N ALA A 80 3.33 12.37 19.95
CA ALA A 80 4.13 13.58 19.82
C ALA A 80 3.54 14.77 20.61
N MET A 81 2.21 14.93 20.58
CA MET A 81 1.53 15.98 21.37
C MET A 81 1.63 15.79 22.89
N SER A 82 1.99 14.60 23.34
CA SER A 82 2.19 14.29 24.78
C SER A 82 3.63 14.49 25.23
N LEU A 83 4.55 14.77 24.31
CA LEU A 83 5.95 15.06 24.65
C LEU A 83 6.08 16.47 25.25
N PRO A 84 7.06 16.69 26.13
CA PRO A 84 7.36 18.03 26.64
C PRO A 84 7.69 18.97 25.49
N GLU A 85 7.28 20.24 25.62
CA GLU A 85 7.71 21.28 24.69
C GLU A 85 9.25 21.38 24.72
N THR A 86 9.84 21.50 23.54
CA THR A 86 11.28 21.68 23.38
C THR A 86 11.55 22.85 22.42
N ASP A 87 12.43 23.75 22.85
CA ASP A 87 12.87 24.89 22.04
C ASP A 87 13.85 24.47 20.93
N LYS A 88 14.32 23.23 20.94
CA LYS A 88 15.29 22.71 19.99
C LYS A 88 14.80 21.42 19.34
N ILE A 89 14.72 21.42 18.02
CA ILE A 89 14.64 20.20 17.25
C ILE A 89 16.05 19.60 17.21
N VAL A 90 16.28 18.56 17.99
CA VAL A 90 17.52 17.79 17.95
C VAL A 90 17.28 16.65 16.97
N GLN A 91 17.80 16.78 15.76
CA GLN A 91 17.84 15.67 14.83
C GLN A 91 19.00 14.75 15.21
N THR A 92 18.72 13.66 15.89
CA THR A 92 19.73 12.73 16.38
C THR A 92 20.17 11.72 15.34
N GLU A 93 19.29 11.41 14.37
CA GLU A 93 19.55 10.42 13.31
C GLU A 93 18.93 10.88 12.00
N SER A 94 19.49 10.43 10.87
CA SER A 94 18.88 10.63 9.57
C SER A 94 17.58 9.81 9.49
N PRO A 95 16.48 10.40 9.03
CA PRO A 95 15.22 9.68 8.92
C PRO A 95 15.35 8.52 7.93
N PHE A 96 14.63 7.42 8.17
CA PHE A 96 14.73 6.18 7.38
C PHE A 96 14.49 6.40 5.87
N TRP A 97 13.74 7.42 5.48
CA TRP A 97 13.49 7.73 4.06
C TRP A 97 14.69 8.39 3.36
N ASP A 98 15.64 8.94 4.09
CA ASP A 98 16.90 9.49 3.55
C ASP A 98 18.03 8.44 3.49
N ALA A 99 17.84 7.29 4.13
CA ALA A 99 18.80 6.20 4.07
C ALA A 99 18.97 5.68 2.64
N PRO A 100 20.12 5.05 2.30
CA PRO A 100 20.27 4.29 1.06
C PRO A 100 19.12 3.29 0.88
N LEU A 101 18.66 3.08 -0.37
CA LEU A 101 17.46 2.28 -0.66
C LEU A 101 17.46 0.91 0.05
N VAL A 102 18.60 0.24 0.07
CA VAL A 102 18.78 -1.09 0.69
C VAL A 102 18.64 -1.09 2.22
N GLN A 103 18.71 0.07 2.85
CA GLN A 103 18.54 0.24 4.30
C GLN A 103 17.15 0.78 4.67
N ARG A 104 16.36 1.16 3.67
CA ARG A 104 14.98 1.61 3.91
C ARG A 104 14.09 0.42 4.28
N PRO A 105 12.93 0.65 4.93
CA PRO A 105 11.93 -0.39 5.14
C PRO A 105 11.57 -1.10 3.83
N PHE A 106 11.30 -2.39 3.87
CA PHE A 106 11.02 -3.20 2.68
C PHE A 106 9.87 -2.65 1.83
N TRP A 107 8.82 -2.13 2.46
CA TRP A 107 7.69 -1.53 1.76
C TRP A 107 8.07 -0.31 0.89
N MET A 108 9.20 0.35 1.17
CA MET A 108 9.78 1.36 0.28
C MET A 108 10.66 0.73 -0.80
N GLN A 109 11.38 -0.32 -0.47
CA GLN A 109 12.30 -0.99 -1.41
C GLN A 109 11.57 -1.67 -2.57
N VAL A 110 10.36 -2.24 -2.33
CA VAL A 110 9.57 -2.95 -3.36
C VAL A 110 8.97 -2.02 -4.42
N VAL A 111 8.84 -0.72 -4.14
CA VAL A 111 8.10 0.22 -5.02
C VAL A 111 8.75 0.36 -6.38
N LEU A 112 10.03 0.69 -6.42
CA LEU A 112 10.74 0.96 -7.69
C LEU A 112 10.87 -0.28 -8.58
N PRO A 113 11.30 -1.46 -8.07
CA PRO A 113 11.32 -2.68 -8.87
C PRO A 113 9.94 -3.03 -9.44
N MET A 114 8.89 -2.93 -8.63
CA MET A 114 7.52 -3.22 -9.07
C MET A 114 7.07 -2.27 -10.19
N GLN A 115 7.25 -0.97 -10.03
CA GLN A 115 6.86 0.03 -11.03
C GLN A 115 7.65 -0.07 -12.33
N ALA A 116 8.91 -0.51 -12.25
CA ALA A 116 9.79 -0.70 -13.38
C ALA A 116 9.64 -2.08 -14.06
N GLY A 117 8.76 -2.96 -13.58
CA GLY A 117 8.62 -4.32 -14.07
C GLY A 117 9.85 -5.21 -13.86
N LYS A 118 10.71 -4.85 -12.89
CA LYS A 118 11.93 -5.59 -12.55
C LYS A 118 11.62 -6.72 -11.57
N TRP A 119 10.92 -7.73 -12.07
CA TRP A 119 10.31 -8.78 -11.25
C TRP A 119 11.34 -9.63 -10.49
N THR A 120 12.53 -9.85 -11.04
CA THR A 120 13.61 -10.56 -10.33
C THR A 120 14.15 -9.73 -9.14
N GLU A 121 14.28 -8.40 -9.31
CA GLU A 121 14.68 -7.53 -8.20
C GLU A 121 13.58 -7.50 -7.13
N LEU A 122 12.30 -7.41 -7.54
CA LEU A 122 11.16 -7.46 -6.63
C LEU A 122 11.13 -8.78 -5.86
N LEU A 123 11.36 -9.92 -6.54
CA LEU A 123 11.42 -11.24 -5.93
C LEU A 123 12.46 -11.28 -4.79
N ALA A 124 13.67 -10.76 -5.06
CA ALA A 124 14.74 -10.76 -4.07
C ALA A 124 14.38 -9.93 -2.82
N VAL A 125 13.86 -8.71 -3.02
CA VAL A 125 13.44 -7.83 -1.92
C VAL A 125 12.29 -8.43 -1.13
N ALA A 126 11.25 -8.93 -1.82
CA ALA A 126 10.07 -9.50 -1.17
C ALA A 126 10.39 -10.80 -0.42
N SER A 127 11.32 -11.62 -0.94
CA SER A 127 11.80 -12.81 -0.25
C SER A 127 12.55 -12.46 1.04
N ALA A 128 13.41 -11.45 1.00
CA ALA A 128 14.10 -10.97 2.20
C ALA A 128 13.11 -10.43 3.25
N TRP A 129 12.08 -9.70 2.79
CA TRP A 129 11.00 -9.22 3.65
C TRP A 129 10.24 -10.37 4.30
N GLN A 130 9.83 -11.37 3.51
CA GLN A 130 9.12 -12.55 4.03
C GLN A 130 9.94 -13.32 5.07
N ILE A 131 11.26 -13.46 4.87
CA ILE A 131 12.14 -14.10 5.85
C ILE A 131 12.14 -13.33 7.18
N GLN A 132 12.18 -12.00 7.13
CA GLN A 132 12.17 -11.17 8.34
C GLN A 132 10.78 -11.10 8.99
N ALA A 133 9.71 -11.09 8.20
CA ALA A 133 8.33 -10.97 8.67
C ALA A 133 7.41 -11.99 7.96
N PRO A 134 7.47 -13.29 8.31
CA PRO A 134 6.78 -14.36 7.58
C PRO A 134 5.25 -14.22 7.54
N ASN A 135 4.68 -13.57 8.53
CA ASN A 135 3.22 -13.37 8.68
C ASN A 135 2.74 -12.01 8.16
N ASP A 136 3.64 -11.17 7.61
CA ASP A 136 3.26 -9.89 7.05
C ASP A 136 2.51 -10.11 5.72
N PRO A 137 1.23 -9.69 5.61
CA PRO A 137 0.45 -9.87 4.38
C PRO A 137 1.09 -9.16 3.18
N GLU A 138 1.69 -7.99 3.38
CA GLU A 138 2.31 -7.22 2.29
C GLU A 138 3.57 -7.91 1.76
N ALA A 139 4.41 -8.50 2.65
CA ALA A 139 5.56 -9.30 2.23
C ALA A 139 5.14 -10.46 1.32
N ASN A 140 4.10 -11.20 1.74
CA ASN A 140 3.56 -12.31 0.95
C ASN A 140 2.91 -11.80 -0.35
N TYR A 141 2.23 -10.65 -0.33
CA TYR A 141 1.63 -10.06 -1.53
C TYR A 141 2.69 -9.72 -2.59
N TYR A 142 3.74 -8.97 -2.21
CA TYR A 142 4.79 -8.59 -3.17
C TYR A 142 5.59 -9.80 -3.67
N LEU A 143 5.79 -10.82 -2.82
CA LEU A 143 6.41 -12.07 -3.23
C LEU A 143 5.56 -12.80 -4.28
N GLY A 144 4.25 -12.95 -4.02
CA GLY A 144 3.30 -13.52 -4.97
C GLY A 144 3.23 -12.75 -6.28
N LEU A 145 3.26 -11.41 -6.22
CA LEU A 145 3.23 -10.56 -7.41
C LEU A 145 4.48 -10.76 -8.28
N ALA A 146 5.66 -10.86 -7.67
CA ALA A 146 6.89 -11.13 -8.39
C ALA A 146 6.87 -12.53 -9.04
N GLN A 147 6.43 -13.55 -8.30
CA GLN A 147 6.30 -14.93 -8.80
C GLN A 147 5.30 -15.02 -9.95
N GLN A 148 4.15 -14.36 -9.85
CA GLN A 148 3.15 -14.31 -10.92
C GLN A 148 3.75 -13.76 -12.22
N ASN A 149 4.45 -12.63 -12.15
CA ASN A 149 5.03 -11.99 -13.33
C ASN A 149 6.26 -12.73 -13.88
N LEU A 150 6.87 -13.61 -13.10
CA LEU A 150 7.93 -14.52 -13.54
C LEU A 150 7.39 -15.86 -14.06
N GLY A 151 6.05 -16.05 -14.06
CA GLY A 151 5.39 -17.25 -14.57
C GLY A 151 5.23 -18.39 -13.54
N ASP A 152 5.64 -18.18 -12.30
CA ASP A 152 5.51 -19.19 -11.25
C ASP A 152 4.12 -19.08 -10.56
N LEU A 153 3.09 -19.38 -11.33
CA LEU A 153 1.69 -19.19 -10.92
C LEU A 153 1.29 -20.01 -9.69
N GLN A 154 1.88 -21.21 -9.51
CA GLN A 154 1.54 -22.06 -8.36
C GLN A 154 2.04 -21.45 -7.05
N GLN A 155 3.28 -20.98 -7.02
CA GLN A 155 3.82 -20.30 -5.85
C GLN A 155 3.10 -18.98 -5.60
N ALA A 156 2.82 -18.21 -6.66
CA ALA A 156 2.06 -16.97 -6.56
C ALA A 156 0.69 -17.17 -5.90
N LYS A 157 -0.09 -18.16 -6.35
CA LYS A 157 -1.39 -18.52 -5.74
C LYS A 157 -1.23 -18.85 -4.25
N ALA A 158 -0.21 -19.62 -3.88
CA ALA A 158 0.04 -19.95 -2.48
C ALA A 158 0.32 -18.73 -1.62
N GLN A 159 1.07 -17.75 -2.14
CA GLN A 159 1.32 -16.50 -1.42
C GLN A 159 0.04 -15.66 -1.27
N PHE A 160 -0.73 -15.49 -2.34
CA PHE A 160 -1.98 -14.73 -2.26
C PHE A 160 -3.01 -15.36 -1.32
N HIS A 161 -3.09 -16.69 -1.26
CA HIS A 161 -3.93 -17.37 -0.27
C HIS A 161 -3.45 -17.14 1.17
N ARG A 162 -2.13 -17.09 1.43
CA ARG A 162 -1.60 -16.69 2.75
C ARG A 162 -2.03 -15.26 3.11
N VAL A 163 -1.97 -14.34 2.15
CA VAL A 163 -2.45 -12.97 2.36
C VAL A 163 -3.92 -12.98 2.76
N LEU A 164 -4.77 -13.71 2.02
CA LEU A 164 -6.21 -13.75 2.30
C LEU A 164 -6.56 -14.47 3.61
N ALA A 165 -5.74 -15.41 4.05
CA ALA A 165 -5.89 -16.04 5.37
C ALA A 165 -5.67 -15.04 6.51
N ALA A 166 -4.74 -14.09 6.35
CA ALA A 166 -4.46 -13.03 7.32
C ALA A 166 -5.38 -11.81 7.15
N ASN A 167 -5.73 -11.47 5.91
CA ASN A 167 -6.59 -10.34 5.55
C ASN A 167 -7.55 -10.74 4.42
N PRO A 168 -8.73 -11.27 4.75
CA PRO A 168 -9.72 -11.73 3.75
C PRO A 168 -10.20 -10.63 2.79
N HIS A 169 -10.01 -9.37 3.14
CA HIS A 169 -10.43 -8.22 2.34
C HIS A 169 -9.28 -7.56 1.57
N HIS A 170 -8.17 -8.26 1.34
CA HIS A 170 -7.04 -7.74 0.58
C HIS A 170 -7.35 -7.73 -0.92
N ALA A 171 -7.99 -6.67 -1.41
CA ALA A 171 -8.50 -6.55 -2.78
C ALA A 171 -7.43 -6.83 -3.86
N SER A 172 -6.18 -6.38 -3.65
CA SER A 172 -5.09 -6.62 -4.61
C SER A 172 -4.75 -8.10 -4.77
N SER A 173 -4.82 -8.91 -3.69
CA SER A 173 -4.61 -10.37 -3.78
C SER A 173 -5.79 -11.08 -4.42
N ILE A 174 -7.03 -10.62 -4.16
CA ILE A 174 -8.21 -11.16 -4.83
C ILE A 174 -8.12 -10.89 -6.33
N LEU A 175 -7.73 -9.67 -6.74
CA LEU A 175 -7.52 -9.31 -8.15
C LEU A 175 -6.43 -10.16 -8.80
N ALA A 176 -5.31 -10.38 -8.12
CA ALA A 176 -4.21 -11.20 -8.63
C ALA A 176 -4.65 -12.66 -8.86
N LEU A 177 -5.36 -13.26 -7.88
CA LEU A 177 -5.93 -14.60 -8.03
C LEU A 177 -6.96 -14.67 -9.16
N ALA A 178 -7.81 -13.67 -9.32
CA ALA A 178 -8.79 -13.60 -10.40
C ALA A 178 -8.12 -13.54 -11.78
N LYS A 179 -7.02 -12.78 -11.92
CA LYS A 179 -6.21 -12.76 -13.14
C LYS A 179 -5.60 -14.12 -13.45
N ILE A 180 -5.04 -14.81 -12.45
CA ILE A 180 -4.51 -16.16 -12.62
C ILE A 180 -5.61 -17.14 -12.99
N ALA A 181 -6.79 -17.07 -12.35
CA ALA A 181 -7.94 -17.93 -12.69
C ALA A 181 -8.38 -17.73 -14.15
N ARG A 182 -8.36 -16.48 -14.64
CA ARG A 182 -8.66 -16.15 -16.04
C ARG A 182 -7.61 -16.75 -16.99
N GLU A 183 -6.33 -16.61 -16.69
CA GLU A 183 -5.24 -17.20 -17.47
C GLU A 183 -5.31 -18.75 -17.54
N GLN A 184 -5.87 -19.37 -16.50
CA GLN A 184 -6.03 -20.83 -16.38
C GLN A 184 -7.40 -21.33 -16.87
N ASP A 185 -8.23 -20.45 -17.46
CA ASP A 185 -9.61 -20.76 -17.88
C ASP A 185 -10.50 -21.32 -16.75
N ASN A 186 -10.16 -21.03 -15.48
CA ASN A 186 -10.94 -21.45 -14.32
C ASN A 186 -12.10 -20.48 -14.05
N GLN A 187 -13.18 -20.64 -14.85
CA GLN A 187 -14.33 -19.74 -14.81
C GLN A 187 -15.06 -19.74 -13.45
N ALA A 188 -15.06 -20.88 -12.72
CA ALA A 188 -15.71 -20.96 -11.42
C ALA A 188 -14.99 -20.07 -10.38
N GLU A 189 -13.67 -20.22 -10.25
CA GLU A 189 -12.84 -19.42 -9.37
C GLU A 189 -12.88 -17.93 -9.74
N LEU A 190 -12.82 -17.62 -11.05
CA LEU A 190 -12.91 -16.26 -11.57
C LEU A 190 -14.23 -15.58 -11.16
N ASN A 191 -15.37 -16.27 -11.29
CA ASN A 191 -16.67 -15.74 -10.93
C ASN A 191 -16.80 -15.45 -9.43
N ASP A 192 -16.28 -16.33 -8.58
CA ASP A 192 -16.36 -16.15 -7.12
C ASP A 192 -15.44 -15.01 -6.66
N LEU A 193 -14.21 -14.96 -7.16
CA LEU A 193 -13.29 -13.84 -6.88
C LEU A 193 -13.81 -12.50 -7.42
N GLY A 194 -14.45 -12.51 -8.59
CA GLY A 194 -15.11 -11.33 -9.17
C GLY A 194 -16.23 -10.79 -8.29
N LYS A 195 -17.09 -11.67 -7.72
CA LYS A 195 -18.13 -11.25 -6.76
C LYS A 195 -17.52 -10.63 -5.51
N MET A 196 -16.46 -11.25 -4.95
CA MET A 196 -15.76 -10.68 -3.79
C MET A 196 -15.20 -9.29 -4.11
N LEU A 197 -14.56 -9.16 -5.28
CA LEU A 197 -13.92 -7.92 -5.70
C LEU A 197 -14.93 -6.80 -5.93
N SER A 198 -16.07 -7.10 -6.57
CA SER A 198 -17.13 -6.11 -6.83
C SER A 198 -17.71 -5.51 -5.53
N ALA A 199 -17.76 -6.29 -4.46
CA ALA A 199 -18.22 -5.84 -3.15
C ALA A 199 -17.17 -5.02 -2.39
N LEU A 200 -15.88 -5.32 -2.59
CA LEU A 200 -14.78 -4.71 -1.84
C LEU A 200 -14.17 -3.50 -2.54
N ASP A 201 -13.92 -3.61 -3.83
CA ASP A 201 -13.20 -2.62 -4.63
C ASP A 201 -13.71 -2.66 -6.08
N TYR A 202 -14.73 -1.85 -6.37
CA TYR A 202 -15.37 -1.81 -7.69
C TYR A 202 -14.38 -1.37 -8.79
N GLU A 203 -13.43 -0.49 -8.50
CA GLU A 203 -12.41 -0.06 -9.46
C GLU A 203 -11.50 -1.23 -9.86
N ALA A 204 -11.08 -2.06 -8.88
CA ALA A 204 -10.32 -3.27 -9.14
C ALA A 204 -11.16 -4.30 -9.93
N PHE A 205 -12.46 -4.42 -9.64
CA PHE A 205 -13.38 -5.27 -10.42
C PHE A 205 -13.51 -4.80 -11.86
N GLU A 206 -13.68 -3.51 -12.11
CA GLU A 206 -13.71 -2.94 -13.46
C GLU A 206 -12.38 -3.19 -14.20
N SER A 207 -11.24 -3.09 -13.49
CA SER A 207 -9.93 -3.37 -14.09
C SER A 207 -9.78 -4.85 -14.49
N LEU A 208 -10.43 -5.77 -13.78
CA LEU A 208 -10.46 -7.18 -14.14
C LEU A 208 -11.21 -7.41 -15.47
N ASN A 209 -12.27 -6.65 -15.72
CA ASN A 209 -13.12 -6.82 -16.91
C ASN A 209 -12.65 -5.97 -18.10
N SER A 210 -11.72 -5.04 -17.88
CA SER A 210 -11.15 -4.24 -18.96
C SER A 210 -10.07 -5.06 -19.69
N PRO A 211 -10.05 -5.05 -21.03
CA PRO A 211 -8.95 -5.66 -21.77
C PRO A 211 -7.63 -4.96 -21.39
N ASP A 212 -6.58 -5.75 -21.22
CA ASP A 212 -5.24 -5.24 -20.93
C ASP A 212 -4.88 -4.11 -21.92
N ARG A 213 -4.69 -2.90 -21.39
CA ARG A 213 -4.16 -1.75 -22.16
C ARG A 213 -2.66 -1.71 -22.08
#